data_582ad61a298a3089dd8790d4f18fedac
#
_entry.id   582ad61a298a3089dd8790d4f18fedac
#
_cell.length_a   1.000
_cell.length_b   1.000
_cell.length_c   1.000
_cell.angle_alpha   90.00
_cell.angle_beta   90.00
_cell.angle_gamma   90.00
#
_symmetry.space_group_name_H-M   'P 1'
#
loop_
_entity.id
_entity.type
_entity.pdbx_description
1 polymer ?
#
loop_
_entity_poly.entity_id
_entity_poly.type
_entity_poly.pdbx_seq_one_letter_code
_entity_poly.pdbx_strand_id
1 'polypeptide(L)'
;MQADLIIVGAGMVGSTLALALQDTGLTIKLVDGGPLEVQPFKPSDSFEPRVSALSAASQRILQRVGAWQGIVSRRASPYLDMHVWDGSGTGHIDFSAAASHADVLGHIVENRVVQDALLEALKSRGSVELKGNARLEQLQQNDNGWTLTMDDGQQLSAGLIVAADGANSTVRQLAGCETREWDYLHHAIVTSVRCVESNQQAAWQRFTDEGPLAFLPLQREGDAHWCSIVWSVTEAEAQRLMALDDDAFCQALGRAFEYRLG
;
A
#
# COMPACT_ATOMS: atom_id res chain seq x y z
N MET A 1 -27.28 17.10 7.86
CA MET A 1 -26.35 18.14 8.38
C MET A 1 -25.18 18.22 7.43
N GLN A 2 -24.74 19.43 7.10
CA GLN A 2 -23.55 19.68 6.30
C GLN A 2 -22.32 19.29 7.14
N ALA A 3 -21.40 18.55 6.55
CA ALA A 3 -20.09 18.27 7.17
C ALA A 3 -19.13 19.44 6.91
N ASP A 4 -18.10 19.58 7.75
CA ASP A 4 -16.99 20.47 7.45
C ASP A 4 -16.11 19.88 6.35
N LEU A 5 -15.90 18.55 6.41
CA LEU A 5 -15.04 17.80 5.52
C LEU A 5 -15.66 16.46 5.11
N ILE A 6 -15.64 16.16 3.81
CA ILE A 6 -15.84 14.79 3.31
C ILE A 6 -14.55 14.30 2.66
N ILE A 7 -14.08 13.12 3.11
CA ILE A 7 -12.96 12.40 2.52
C ILE A 7 -13.54 11.26 1.68
N VAL A 8 -13.23 11.24 0.40
CA VAL A 8 -13.66 10.18 -0.53
C VAL A 8 -12.50 9.22 -0.74
N GLY A 9 -12.71 7.96 -0.36
CA GLY A 9 -11.72 6.89 -0.36
C GLY A 9 -11.20 6.56 1.04
N ALA A 10 -11.56 5.37 1.55
CA ALA A 10 -11.14 4.84 2.85
C ALA A 10 -9.93 3.90 2.75
N GLY A 11 -9.09 4.11 1.74
CA GLY A 11 -7.77 3.47 1.66
C GLY A 11 -6.81 3.97 2.75
N MET A 12 -5.55 3.54 2.69
CA MET A 12 -4.54 3.93 3.68
C MET A 12 -4.43 5.45 3.88
N VAL A 13 -4.52 6.23 2.81
CA VAL A 13 -4.36 7.69 2.84
C VAL A 13 -5.57 8.37 3.48
N GLY A 14 -6.78 8.09 2.98
CA GLY A 14 -8.00 8.73 3.48
C GLY A 14 -8.31 8.37 4.92
N SER A 15 -8.14 7.09 5.29
CA SER A 15 -8.32 6.64 6.68
C SER A 15 -7.31 7.27 7.63
N THR A 16 -6.04 7.42 7.21
CA THR A 16 -5.01 8.09 8.00
C THR A 16 -5.34 9.57 8.21
N LEU A 17 -5.79 10.26 7.14
CA LEU A 17 -6.20 11.66 7.22
C LEU A 17 -7.40 11.84 8.15
N ALA A 18 -8.42 10.99 8.03
CA ALA A 18 -9.61 11.03 8.89
C ALA A 18 -9.23 10.89 10.38
N LEU A 19 -8.37 9.93 10.70
CA LEU A 19 -7.84 9.74 12.06
C LEU A 19 -6.99 10.92 12.53
N ALA A 20 -6.18 11.52 11.67
CA ALA A 20 -5.34 12.65 12.03
C ALA A 20 -6.15 13.92 12.37
N LEU A 21 -7.33 14.04 11.79
CA LEU A 21 -8.22 15.21 11.98
C LEU A 21 -9.33 15.00 13.02
N GLN A 22 -9.53 13.80 13.53
CA GLN A 22 -10.69 13.45 14.36
C GLN A 22 -10.84 14.30 15.63
N ASP A 23 -9.74 14.78 16.21
CA ASP A 23 -9.73 15.54 17.45
C ASP A 23 -9.71 17.07 17.21
N THR A 24 -9.94 17.52 15.98
CA THR A 24 -9.93 18.96 15.60
C THR A 24 -11.25 19.68 15.84
N GLY A 25 -12.31 18.96 16.22
CA GLY A 25 -13.65 19.49 16.35
C GLY A 25 -14.42 19.62 15.02
N LEU A 26 -13.82 19.22 13.90
CA LEU A 26 -14.48 19.20 12.58
C LEU A 26 -15.46 18.02 12.50
N THR A 27 -16.59 18.25 11.84
CA THR A 27 -17.52 17.18 11.44
C THR A 27 -17.00 16.52 10.16
N ILE A 28 -16.48 15.29 10.30
CA ILE A 28 -15.82 14.57 9.21
C ILE A 28 -16.64 13.36 8.78
N LYS A 29 -16.80 13.20 7.46
CA LYS A 29 -17.35 11.98 6.86
C LYS A 29 -16.29 11.33 5.99
N LEU A 30 -16.13 10.01 6.12
CA LEU A 30 -15.27 9.17 5.28
C LEU A 30 -16.16 8.25 4.46
N VAL A 31 -16.08 8.38 3.13
CA VAL A 31 -16.94 7.67 2.18
C VAL A 31 -16.11 6.77 1.31
N ASP A 32 -16.58 5.54 1.06
CA ASP A 32 -15.89 4.58 0.17
C ASP A 32 -16.91 3.76 -0.65
N GLY A 33 -16.55 3.45 -1.88
CA GLY A 33 -17.36 2.59 -2.76
C GLY A 33 -17.37 1.11 -2.37
N GLY A 34 -16.45 0.68 -1.52
CA GLY A 34 -16.38 -0.67 -0.98
C GLY A 34 -16.94 -0.79 0.44
N PRO A 35 -17.03 -2.01 0.97
CA PRO A 35 -17.44 -2.22 2.35
C PRO A 35 -16.34 -1.74 3.31
N LEU A 36 -16.75 -1.07 4.39
CA LEU A 36 -15.85 -0.67 5.47
C LEU A 36 -15.86 -1.75 6.57
N GLU A 37 -15.34 -2.92 6.23
CA GLU A 37 -15.31 -4.08 7.11
C GLU A 37 -13.88 -4.53 7.35
N VAL A 38 -13.55 -4.76 8.63
CA VAL A 38 -12.27 -5.36 9.02
C VAL A 38 -12.32 -6.85 8.71
N GLN A 39 -11.35 -7.33 7.96
CA GLN A 39 -11.28 -8.74 7.61
C GLN A 39 -10.60 -9.56 8.71
N PRO A 40 -11.06 -10.79 8.98
CA PRO A 40 -10.36 -11.69 9.87
C PRO A 40 -8.91 -11.89 9.43
N PHE A 41 -7.99 -11.90 10.38
CA PHE A 41 -6.57 -12.14 10.14
C PHE A 41 -6.07 -13.29 11.01
N LYS A 42 -5.33 -14.21 10.41
CA LYS A 42 -4.58 -15.25 11.13
C LYS A 42 -3.10 -15.15 10.76
N PRO A 43 -2.18 -15.32 11.72
CA PRO A 43 -0.74 -15.27 11.44
C PRO A 43 -0.29 -16.26 10.35
N SER A 44 -0.98 -17.41 10.24
CA SER A 44 -0.71 -18.46 9.23
C SER A 44 -1.28 -18.17 7.83
N ASP A 45 -2.09 -17.12 7.65
CA ASP A 45 -2.67 -16.80 6.36
C ASP A 45 -1.57 -16.52 5.32
N SER A 46 -1.85 -16.85 4.06
CA SER A 46 -0.99 -16.50 2.94
C SER A 46 -0.79 -14.99 2.87
N PHE A 47 0.35 -14.56 2.34
CA PHE A 47 0.59 -13.14 2.12
C PHE A 47 -0.30 -12.59 1.02
N GLU A 48 -0.81 -11.38 1.24
CA GLU A 48 -1.42 -10.60 0.19
C GLU A 48 -0.34 -10.14 -0.82
N PRO A 49 -0.62 -10.17 -2.12
CA PRO A 49 0.38 -9.77 -3.11
C PRO A 49 0.84 -8.31 -2.96
N ARG A 50 -0.08 -7.42 -2.57
CA ARG A 50 0.23 -5.99 -2.46
C ARG A 50 0.78 -5.64 -1.08
N VAL A 51 2.05 -5.28 -1.05
CA VAL A 51 2.75 -4.80 0.13
C VAL A 51 3.20 -3.36 -0.05
N SER A 52 3.49 -2.69 1.06
CA SER A 52 4.10 -1.35 1.09
C SER A 52 5.34 -1.37 1.98
N ALA A 53 6.39 -0.71 1.52
CA ALA A 53 7.55 -0.39 2.34
C ALA A 53 7.25 0.88 3.15
N LEU A 54 6.90 0.72 4.41
CA LEU A 54 6.59 1.82 5.32
C LEU A 54 7.90 2.38 5.88
N SER A 55 8.19 3.63 5.58
CA SER A 55 9.34 4.35 6.15
C SER A 55 9.12 4.67 7.64
N ALA A 56 10.19 5.05 8.35
CA ALA A 56 10.11 5.52 9.73
C ALA A 56 9.18 6.75 9.88
N ALA A 57 9.03 7.57 8.85
CA ALA A 57 8.08 8.69 8.85
C ALA A 57 6.63 8.20 8.81
N SER A 58 6.32 7.26 7.91
CA SER A 58 4.99 6.62 7.82
C SER A 58 4.64 5.89 9.12
N GLN A 59 5.60 5.16 9.71
CA GLN A 59 5.42 4.51 11.00
C GLN A 59 5.02 5.51 12.09
N ARG A 60 5.74 6.64 12.21
CA ARG A 60 5.42 7.69 13.19
C ARG A 60 4.02 8.27 13.00
N ILE A 61 3.57 8.46 11.76
CA ILE A 61 2.21 8.91 11.47
C ILE A 61 1.20 7.85 11.95
N LEU A 62 1.39 6.58 11.59
CA LEU A 62 0.52 5.47 11.99
C LEU A 62 0.50 5.25 13.51
N GLN A 63 1.61 5.50 14.20
CA GLN A 63 1.67 5.52 15.67
C GLN A 63 0.81 6.64 16.25
N ARG A 64 0.94 7.87 15.72
CA ARG A 64 0.18 9.04 16.23
C ARG A 64 -1.33 8.87 16.03
N VAL A 65 -1.75 8.29 14.91
CA VAL A 65 -3.17 8.03 14.68
C VAL A 65 -3.68 6.74 15.37
N GLY A 66 -2.81 6.02 16.07
CA GLY A 66 -3.17 4.85 16.89
C GLY A 66 -3.36 3.55 16.12
N ALA A 67 -2.98 3.48 14.85
CA ALA A 67 -3.12 2.27 14.02
C ALA A 67 -1.91 1.32 14.09
N TRP A 68 -0.73 1.81 14.49
CA TRP A 68 0.52 1.05 14.41
C TRP A 68 0.51 -0.25 15.21
N GLN A 69 -0.04 -0.25 16.41
CA GLN A 69 -0.11 -1.46 17.24
C GLN A 69 -0.99 -2.54 16.60
N GLY A 70 -2.08 -2.14 15.95
CA GLY A 70 -2.94 -3.04 15.17
C GLY A 70 -2.22 -3.66 13.95
N ILE A 71 -1.29 -2.91 13.33
CA ILE A 71 -0.44 -3.41 12.25
C ILE A 71 0.55 -4.45 12.78
N VAL A 72 1.30 -4.11 13.83
CA VAL A 72 2.33 -4.99 14.41
C VAL A 72 1.73 -6.28 14.98
N SER A 73 0.56 -6.19 15.63
CA SER A 73 -0.11 -7.36 16.19
C SER A 73 -0.60 -8.34 15.12
N ARG A 74 -0.76 -7.88 13.88
CA ARG A 74 -1.05 -8.75 12.73
C ARG A 74 0.26 -9.25 12.11
N ARG A 75 0.88 -8.41 11.29
CA ARG A 75 2.12 -8.77 10.60
C ARG A 75 2.82 -7.51 10.05
N ALA A 76 4.03 -7.27 10.52
CA ALA A 76 4.91 -6.23 9.99
C ALA A 76 6.34 -6.78 9.97
N SER A 77 6.97 -6.81 8.81
CA SER A 77 8.29 -7.36 8.61
C SER A 77 9.33 -6.23 8.59
N PRO A 78 10.14 -6.05 9.63
CA PRO A 78 11.18 -5.03 9.61
C PRO A 78 12.26 -5.37 8.59
N TYR A 79 12.88 -4.35 7.99
CA TYR A 79 14.10 -4.52 7.24
C TYR A 79 15.18 -3.57 7.76
N LEU A 80 16.39 -4.13 7.90
CA LEU A 80 17.54 -3.47 8.50
C LEU A 80 18.52 -2.99 7.42
N ASP A 81 18.56 -3.72 6.32
CA ASP A 81 19.49 -3.47 5.23
C ASP A 81 18.74 -3.40 3.90
N MET A 82 19.32 -2.69 2.94
CA MET A 82 18.85 -2.65 1.56
C MET A 82 20.05 -2.71 0.63
N HIS A 83 20.06 -3.71 -0.24
CA HIS A 83 21.11 -3.96 -1.23
C HIS A 83 20.57 -3.69 -2.62
N VAL A 84 21.24 -2.80 -3.35
CA VAL A 84 20.85 -2.44 -4.72
C VAL A 84 22.07 -2.62 -5.62
N TRP A 85 21.91 -3.35 -6.73
CA TRP A 85 23.00 -3.54 -7.68
C TRP A 85 22.54 -3.55 -9.13
N ASP A 86 23.49 -3.25 -10.00
CA ASP A 86 23.34 -3.29 -11.44
C ASP A 86 23.58 -4.73 -11.96
N GLY A 87 22.66 -5.24 -12.77
CA GLY A 87 22.72 -6.59 -13.32
C GLY A 87 23.76 -6.79 -14.41
N SER A 88 24.18 -5.73 -15.09
CA SER A 88 25.15 -5.76 -16.19
C SER A 88 26.47 -5.06 -15.87
N GLY A 89 26.51 -4.30 -14.77
CA GLY A 89 27.68 -3.54 -14.33
C GLY A 89 28.23 -3.98 -12.98
N THR A 90 29.13 -3.16 -12.43
CA THR A 90 29.73 -3.36 -11.10
C THR A 90 29.16 -2.42 -10.04
N GLY A 91 28.16 -1.61 -10.41
CA GLY A 91 27.54 -0.63 -9.53
C GLY A 91 26.73 -1.32 -8.43
N HIS A 92 26.96 -0.92 -7.17
CA HIS A 92 26.13 -1.32 -6.05
C HIS A 92 26.02 -0.20 -5.03
N ILE A 93 24.91 -0.20 -4.29
CA ILE A 93 24.67 0.72 -3.17
C ILE A 93 24.05 -0.10 -2.04
N ASP A 94 24.58 0.06 -0.85
CA ASP A 94 24.08 -0.57 0.37
C ASP A 94 23.61 0.50 1.35
N PHE A 95 22.44 0.26 1.94
CA PHE A 95 21.91 1.05 3.04
C PHE A 95 21.77 0.15 4.25
N SER A 96 22.15 0.67 5.42
CA SER A 96 22.04 -0.04 6.68
C SER A 96 21.42 0.85 7.76
N ALA A 97 20.49 0.29 8.52
CA ALA A 97 19.91 0.94 9.69
C ALA A 97 21.01 1.31 10.70
N ALA A 98 21.97 0.40 10.93
CA ALA A 98 23.07 0.64 11.85
C ALA A 98 23.95 1.83 11.43
N ALA A 99 24.26 1.96 10.12
CA ALA A 99 25.02 3.08 9.60
C ALA A 99 24.27 4.41 9.72
N SER A 100 22.93 4.36 9.74
CA SER A 100 22.04 5.51 9.91
C SER A 100 21.67 5.79 11.36
N HIS A 101 22.21 5.05 12.33
CA HIS A 101 21.84 5.08 13.75
C HIS A 101 20.33 4.92 13.98
N ALA A 102 19.67 4.09 13.18
CA ALA A 102 18.25 3.77 13.26
C ALA A 102 18.06 2.31 13.68
N ASP A 103 16.94 2.01 14.34
CA ASP A 103 16.59 0.63 14.71
C ASP A 103 16.22 -0.20 13.47
N VAL A 104 15.57 0.42 12.49
CA VAL A 104 15.16 -0.20 11.23
C VAL A 104 15.19 0.85 10.11
N LEU A 105 15.35 0.44 8.86
CA LEU A 105 15.13 1.30 7.69
C LEU A 105 13.62 1.49 7.44
N GLY A 106 12.82 0.48 7.76
CA GLY A 106 11.39 0.50 7.63
C GLY A 106 10.78 -0.88 7.84
N HIS A 107 9.51 -1.02 7.42
CA HIS A 107 8.75 -2.27 7.53
C HIS A 107 8.06 -2.57 6.20
N ILE A 108 8.13 -3.83 5.76
CA ILE A 108 7.29 -4.34 4.67
C ILE A 108 5.99 -4.84 5.30
N VAL A 109 4.87 -4.29 4.86
CA VAL A 109 3.55 -4.58 5.40
C VAL A 109 2.55 -4.76 4.26
N GLU A 110 1.70 -5.75 4.37
CA GLU A 110 0.59 -5.95 3.44
C GLU A 110 -0.39 -4.77 3.52
N ASN A 111 -0.83 -4.29 2.36
CA ASN A 111 -1.73 -3.13 2.31
C ASN A 111 -3.02 -3.36 3.09
N ARG A 112 -3.57 -4.59 3.04
CA ARG A 112 -4.76 -4.98 3.80
C ARG A 112 -4.54 -4.85 5.30
N VAL A 113 -3.39 -5.29 5.81
CA VAL A 113 -3.06 -5.19 7.25
C VAL A 113 -3.08 -3.75 7.71
N VAL A 114 -2.54 -2.83 6.90
CA VAL A 114 -2.56 -1.39 7.21
C VAL A 114 -3.99 -0.84 7.18
N GLN A 115 -4.76 -1.20 6.15
CA GLN A 115 -6.15 -0.75 5.99
C GLN A 115 -7.04 -1.24 7.13
N ASP A 116 -6.95 -2.52 7.49
CA ASP A 116 -7.73 -3.11 8.59
C ASP A 116 -7.41 -2.44 9.93
N ALA A 117 -6.14 -2.19 10.23
CA ALA A 117 -5.73 -1.54 11.46
C ALA A 117 -6.23 -0.07 11.54
N LEU A 118 -6.19 0.65 10.42
CA LEU A 118 -6.73 2.01 10.34
C LEU A 118 -8.26 2.02 10.53
N LEU A 119 -8.95 1.08 9.91
CA LEU A 119 -10.40 0.97 10.01
C LEU A 119 -10.85 0.59 11.43
N GLU A 120 -10.13 -0.30 12.12
CA GLU A 120 -10.35 -0.58 13.54
C GLU A 120 -10.17 0.66 14.40
N ALA A 121 -9.10 1.42 14.16
CA ALA A 121 -8.85 2.66 14.90
C ALA A 121 -9.99 3.68 14.68
N LEU A 122 -10.49 3.83 13.46
CA LEU A 122 -11.64 4.68 13.15
C LEU A 122 -12.91 4.23 13.87
N LYS A 123 -13.23 2.94 13.81
CA LYS A 123 -14.42 2.37 14.45
C LYS A 123 -14.36 2.46 15.97
N SER A 124 -13.20 2.25 16.56
CA SER A 124 -13.04 2.29 18.03
C SER A 124 -13.22 3.69 18.62
N ARG A 125 -12.90 4.72 17.86
CA ARG A 125 -12.99 6.13 18.32
C ARG A 125 -14.34 6.78 18.02
N GLY A 126 -14.99 6.40 16.91
CA GLY A 126 -16.37 6.78 16.58
C GLY A 126 -16.60 8.28 16.29
N SER A 127 -15.55 9.09 16.15
CA SER A 127 -15.64 10.54 15.93
C SER A 127 -15.81 10.91 14.45
N VAL A 128 -15.54 9.97 13.54
CA VAL A 128 -15.70 10.13 12.07
C VAL A 128 -16.90 9.33 11.62
N GLU A 129 -17.82 9.94 10.86
CA GLU A 129 -18.93 9.22 10.25
C GLU A 129 -18.43 8.39 9.07
N LEU A 130 -18.59 7.07 9.13
CA LEU A 130 -18.15 6.12 8.11
C LEU A 130 -19.31 5.71 7.21
N LYS A 131 -19.16 5.85 5.88
CA LYS A 131 -20.13 5.41 4.89
C LYS A 131 -19.45 4.55 3.83
N GLY A 132 -19.59 3.23 3.94
CA GLY A 132 -19.17 2.25 2.95
C GLY A 132 -20.27 1.93 1.95
N ASN A 133 -19.93 1.19 0.88
CA ASN A 133 -20.80 0.81 -0.23
C ASN A 133 -21.51 2.02 -0.86
N ALA A 134 -20.81 3.14 -0.97
CA ALA A 134 -21.34 4.41 -1.46
C ALA A 134 -20.39 4.97 -2.52
N ARG A 135 -20.74 4.85 -3.77
CA ARG A 135 -19.96 5.35 -4.90
C ARG A 135 -20.40 6.75 -5.27
N LEU A 136 -19.42 7.61 -5.50
CA LEU A 136 -19.69 8.97 -5.98
C LEU A 136 -20.09 8.93 -7.46
N GLU A 137 -21.23 9.53 -7.80
CA GLU A 137 -21.69 9.70 -9.18
C GLU A 137 -21.60 11.13 -9.68
N GLN A 138 -21.91 12.12 -8.81
CA GLN A 138 -21.89 13.52 -9.20
C GLN A 138 -21.25 14.37 -8.10
N LEU A 139 -20.53 15.42 -8.55
CA LEU A 139 -19.89 16.41 -7.71
C LEU A 139 -20.28 17.81 -8.22
N GLN A 140 -20.85 18.61 -7.35
CA GLN A 140 -21.28 19.96 -7.69
C GLN A 140 -20.76 20.97 -6.66
N GLN A 141 -20.16 22.05 -7.14
CA GLN A 141 -19.78 23.19 -6.30
C GLN A 141 -20.96 24.16 -6.22
N ASN A 142 -21.20 24.72 -5.05
CA ASN A 142 -22.19 25.75 -4.79
C ASN A 142 -21.61 26.83 -3.85
N ASP A 143 -22.39 27.87 -3.56
CA ASP A 143 -21.93 29.02 -2.76
C ASP A 143 -21.53 28.62 -1.31
N ASN A 144 -21.99 27.48 -0.81
CA ASN A 144 -21.75 26.99 0.54
C ASN A 144 -20.76 25.82 0.62
N GLY A 145 -20.09 25.48 -0.49
CA GLY A 145 -19.14 24.38 -0.58
C GLY A 145 -19.46 23.39 -1.68
N TRP A 146 -19.55 22.10 -1.36
CA TRP A 146 -19.70 21.00 -2.31
C TRP A 146 -20.87 20.11 -1.97
N THR A 147 -21.54 19.58 -2.99
CA THR A 147 -22.56 18.53 -2.86
C THR A 147 -22.11 17.32 -3.67
N LEU A 148 -22.09 16.14 -3.01
CA LEU A 148 -21.84 14.85 -3.59
C LEU A 148 -23.16 14.10 -3.74
N THR A 149 -23.45 13.57 -4.92
CA THR A 149 -24.55 12.62 -5.13
C THR A 149 -23.96 11.20 -5.25
N MET A 150 -24.42 10.32 -4.41
CA MET A 150 -23.99 8.92 -4.37
C MET A 150 -24.88 8.06 -5.32
N ASP A 151 -24.41 6.87 -5.64
CA ASP A 151 -25.09 5.88 -6.50
C ASP A 151 -26.47 5.43 -5.98
N ASP A 152 -26.70 5.56 -4.67
CA ASP A 152 -28.02 5.33 -4.05
C ASP A 152 -28.97 6.56 -4.09
N GLY A 153 -28.55 7.65 -4.75
CA GLY A 153 -29.26 8.92 -4.83
C GLY A 153 -29.13 9.80 -3.58
N GLN A 154 -28.44 9.35 -2.53
CA GLN A 154 -28.22 10.17 -1.35
C GLN A 154 -27.28 11.33 -1.67
N GLN A 155 -27.60 12.50 -1.10
CA GLN A 155 -26.75 13.67 -1.20
C GLN A 155 -26.03 13.96 0.12
N LEU A 156 -24.76 14.26 0.00
CA LEU A 156 -23.90 14.69 1.10
C LEU A 156 -23.31 16.06 0.77
N SER A 157 -23.24 16.95 1.74
CA SER A 157 -22.68 18.30 1.55
C SER A 157 -21.59 18.59 2.55
N ALA A 158 -20.53 19.29 2.10
CA ALA A 158 -19.42 19.72 2.93
C ALA A 158 -18.80 21.02 2.45
N GLY A 159 -18.10 21.72 3.36
CA GLY A 159 -17.31 22.88 3.00
C GLY A 159 -16.07 22.52 2.16
N LEU A 160 -15.49 21.35 2.40
CA LEU A 160 -14.30 20.85 1.70
C LEU A 160 -14.46 19.37 1.34
N ILE A 161 -13.98 18.99 0.15
CA ILE A 161 -13.84 17.60 -0.28
C ILE A 161 -12.37 17.27 -0.44
N VAL A 162 -11.96 16.11 0.11
CA VAL A 162 -10.64 15.54 -0.12
C VAL A 162 -10.76 14.27 -0.93
N ALA A 163 -10.12 14.25 -2.10
CA ALA A 163 -10.02 13.07 -2.96
C ALA A 163 -8.88 12.17 -2.46
N ALA A 164 -9.21 11.00 -1.93
CA ALA A 164 -8.30 9.94 -1.52
C ALA A 164 -8.68 8.60 -2.16
N ASP A 165 -9.41 8.63 -3.27
CA ASP A 165 -10.04 7.52 -3.99
C ASP A 165 -9.12 6.85 -5.04
N GLY A 166 -7.80 7.10 -4.93
CA GLY A 166 -6.76 6.36 -5.63
C GLY A 166 -6.43 6.85 -7.04
N ALA A 167 -5.72 6.00 -7.79
CA ALA A 167 -5.18 6.36 -9.10
C ALA A 167 -6.27 6.73 -10.12
N ASN A 168 -7.41 6.02 -10.08
CA ASN A 168 -8.57 6.23 -10.96
C ASN A 168 -9.63 7.14 -10.30
N SER A 169 -9.19 8.18 -9.60
CA SER A 169 -10.05 9.06 -8.81
C SER A 169 -11.26 9.60 -9.58
N THR A 170 -12.45 9.22 -9.13
CA THR A 170 -13.72 9.77 -9.63
C THR A 170 -13.88 11.25 -9.24
N VAL A 171 -13.45 11.61 -8.02
CA VAL A 171 -13.48 13.01 -7.57
C VAL A 171 -12.64 13.90 -8.49
N ARG A 172 -11.42 13.47 -8.85
CA ARG A 172 -10.55 14.20 -9.77
C ARG A 172 -11.20 14.42 -11.13
N GLN A 173 -11.84 13.38 -11.68
CA GLN A 173 -12.53 13.45 -12.97
C GLN A 173 -13.72 14.41 -12.93
N LEU A 174 -14.56 14.28 -11.91
CA LEU A 174 -15.75 15.11 -11.75
C LEU A 174 -15.41 16.59 -11.42
N ALA A 175 -14.28 16.83 -10.78
CA ALA A 175 -13.76 18.17 -10.51
C ALA A 175 -13.10 18.82 -11.74
N GLY A 176 -13.00 18.11 -12.87
CA GLY A 176 -12.38 18.61 -14.09
C GLY A 176 -10.86 18.81 -13.99
N CYS A 177 -10.20 18.13 -13.06
CA CYS A 177 -8.75 18.21 -12.93
C CYS A 177 -8.06 17.42 -14.06
N GLU A 178 -7.28 18.11 -14.87
CA GLU A 178 -6.53 17.47 -15.95
C GLU A 178 -5.42 16.57 -15.40
N THR A 179 -5.19 15.44 -16.06
CA THR A 179 -4.07 14.53 -15.80
C THR A 179 -3.18 14.41 -17.04
N ARG A 180 -1.89 14.31 -16.80
CA ARG A 180 -0.94 13.96 -17.84
C ARG A 180 -0.50 12.53 -17.60
N GLU A 181 -0.72 11.67 -18.59
CA GLU A 181 -0.45 10.25 -18.51
C GLU A 181 0.57 9.84 -19.58
N TRP A 182 1.46 8.93 -19.23
CA TRP A 182 2.37 8.25 -20.15
C TRP A 182 2.64 6.85 -19.66
N ASP A 183 2.84 5.92 -20.58
CA ASP A 183 3.14 4.53 -20.29
C ASP A 183 4.67 4.33 -20.21
N TYR A 184 5.11 3.56 -19.22
CA TYR A 184 6.50 3.08 -19.12
C TYR A 184 6.77 1.83 -19.94
N LEU A 185 5.74 1.24 -20.56
CA LEU A 185 5.78 -0.01 -21.32
C LEU A 185 6.32 -1.20 -20.51
N HIS A 186 6.08 -1.17 -19.21
CA HIS A 186 6.48 -2.22 -18.28
C HIS A 186 5.29 -2.71 -17.46
N HIS A 187 5.30 -4.01 -17.17
CA HIS A 187 4.35 -4.66 -16.27
C HIS A 187 5.08 -5.15 -15.03
N ALA A 188 4.49 -4.97 -13.87
CA ALA A 188 5.03 -5.47 -12.61
C ALA A 188 4.34 -6.79 -12.23
N ILE A 189 5.09 -7.88 -12.21
CA ILE A 189 4.67 -9.14 -11.61
C ILE A 189 4.90 -9.04 -10.10
N VAL A 190 3.82 -9.25 -9.33
CA VAL A 190 3.85 -9.18 -7.87
C VAL A 190 3.36 -10.50 -7.30
N THR A 191 4.19 -11.14 -6.47
CA THR A 191 3.87 -12.40 -5.79
C THR A 191 4.71 -12.55 -4.53
N SER A 192 4.44 -13.60 -3.74
CA SER A 192 5.26 -13.98 -2.60
C SER A 192 5.90 -15.34 -2.85
N VAL A 193 7.18 -15.45 -2.53
CA VAL A 193 7.95 -16.69 -2.66
C VAL A 193 8.60 -17.07 -1.33
N ARG A 194 8.83 -18.37 -1.15
CA ARG A 194 9.64 -18.89 -0.06
C ARG A 194 11.02 -19.26 -0.60
N CYS A 195 12.05 -18.59 -0.11
CA CYS A 195 13.45 -18.79 -0.49
C CYS A 195 14.07 -19.96 0.30
N VAL A 196 15.17 -20.51 -0.21
CA VAL A 196 15.97 -21.53 0.49
C VAL A 196 16.72 -20.87 1.66
N GLU A 197 17.35 -19.72 1.40
CA GLU A 197 18.03 -18.95 2.42
C GLU A 197 17.12 -17.93 3.09
N SER A 198 17.45 -17.55 4.32
CA SER A 198 16.75 -16.46 5.02
C SER A 198 16.92 -15.14 4.25
N ASN A 199 15.87 -14.32 4.27
CA ASN A 199 15.91 -12.96 3.70
C ASN A 199 16.79 -11.98 4.48
N GLN A 200 17.31 -12.38 5.66
CA GLN A 200 18.24 -11.62 6.52
C GLN A 200 17.68 -10.26 6.98
N GLN A 201 16.37 -10.06 6.92
CA GLN A 201 15.73 -8.76 7.14
C GLN A 201 16.29 -7.68 6.20
N ALA A 202 16.67 -8.06 4.99
CA ALA A 202 17.20 -7.18 3.96
C ALA A 202 16.24 -7.06 2.78
N ALA A 203 16.07 -5.86 2.28
CA ALA A 203 15.44 -5.59 1.00
C ALA A 203 16.52 -5.66 -0.10
N TRP A 204 16.23 -6.36 -1.18
CA TRP A 204 17.16 -6.56 -2.28
C TRP A 204 16.55 -6.02 -3.57
N GLN A 205 17.34 -5.31 -4.37
CA GLN A 205 16.90 -4.82 -5.68
C GLN A 205 18.02 -4.95 -6.71
N ARG A 206 17.70 -5.64 -7.79
CA ARG A 206 18.57 -5.75 -8.95
C ARG A 206 17.98 -4.95 -10.12
N PHE A 207 18.78 -4.11 -10.75
CA PHE A 207 18.44 -3.50 -12.02
C PHE A 207 18.91 -4.41 -13.15
N THR A 208 17.98 -5.00 -13.88
CA THR A 208 18.27 -5.84 -15.05
C THR A 208 17.98 -5.06 -16.34
N ASP A 209 18.44 -5.59 -17.47
CA ASP A 209 18.15 -4.97 -18.78
C ASP A 209 16.65 -4.90 -19.10
N GLU A 210 15.85 -5.83 -18.55
CA GLU A 210 14.40 -5.89 -18.71
C GLU A 210 13.66 -4.99 -17.72
N GLY A 211 14.30 -4.54 -16.63
CA GLY A 211 13.74 -3.71 -15.58
C GLY A 211 14.13 -4.15 -14.18
N PRO A 212 13.66 -3.45 -13.13
CA PRO A 212 14.02 -3.75 -11.75
C PRO A 212 13.30 -5.00 -11.22
N LEU A 213 14.07 -5.80 -10.47
CA LEU A 213 13.58 -6.93 -9.70
C LEU A 213 13.88 -6.70 -8.22
N ALA A 214 12.84 -6.67 -7.38
CA ALA A 214 12.96 -6.50 -5.94
C ALA A 214 12.49 -7.75 -5.18
N PHE A 215 13.23 -8.09 -4.12
CA PHE A 215 12.87 -9.05 -3.09
C PHE A 215 12.72 -8.29 -1.77
N LEU A 216 11.50 -8.20 -1.27
CA LEU A 216 11.16 -7.47 -0.06
C LEU A 216 10.93 -8.48 1.07
N PRO A 217 11.64 -8.36 2.21
CA PRO A 217 11.59 -9.36 3.27
C PRO A 217 10.20 -9.42 3.90
N LEU A 218 9.69 -10.63 4.01
CA LEU A 218 8.47 -10.96 4.73
C LEU A 218 8.79 -11.94 5.86
N GLN A 219 8.00 -11.88 6.93
CA GLN A 219 8.12 -12.78 8.06
C GLN A 219 6.75 -13.32 8.44
N ARG A 220 6.65 -14.65 8.61
CA ARG A 220 5.45 -15.33 9.03
C ARG A 220 5.77 -16.30 10.17
N GLU A 221 5.20 -16.06 11.37
CA GLU A 221 5.38 -16.91 12.56
C GLU A 221 6.87 -17.19 12.88
N GLY A 222 7.75 -16.19 12.66
CA GLY A 222 9.19 -16.33 12.87
C GLY A 222 9.97 -16.90 11.67
N ASP A 223 9.29 -17.40 10.63
CA ASP A 223 9.93 -17.85 9.39
C ASP A 223 10.30 -16.66 8.51
N ALA A 224 11.59 -16.36 8.41
CA ALA A 224 12.17 -15.26 7.64
C ALA A 224 12.67 -15.71 6.25
N HIS A 225 12.14 -16.79 5.69
CA HIS A 225 12.48 -17.25 4.32
C HIS A 225 11.54 -16.70 3.25
N TRP A 226 10.56 -15.88 3.63
CA TRP A 226 9.58 -15.34 2.70
C TRP A 226 10.01 -13.98 2.14
N CYS A 227 9.74 -13.77 0.86
CA CYS A 227 9.90 -12.48 0.21
C CYS A 227 8.67 -12.13 -0.64
N SER A 228 8.27 -10.88 -0.63
CA SER A 228 7.42 -10.33 -1.68
C SER A 228 8.29 -9.92 -2.86
N ILE A 229 7.89 -10.35 -4.06
CA ILE A 229 8.59 -10.08 -5.31
C ILE A 229 7.85 -8.95 -6.04
N VAL A 230 8.62 -7.98 -6.51
CA VAL A 230 8.17 -6.99 -7.49
C VAL A 230 9.14 -7.03 -8.66
N TRP A 231 8.68 -7.61 -9.76
CA TRP A 231 9.49 -7.79 -10.96
C TRP A 231 8.90 -7.00 -12.12
N SER A 232 9.48 -5.85 -12.41
CA SER A 232 9.07 -5.02 -13.55
C SER A 232 9.81 -5.47 -14.79
N VAL A 233 9.06 -5.81 -15.84
CA VAL A 233 9.58 -6.31 -17.11
C VAL A 233 8.75 -5.74 -18.26
N THR A 234 9.24 -5.88 -19.50
CA THR A 234 8.46 -5.55 -20.68
C THR A 234 7.17 -6.38 -20.76
N GLU A 235 6.16 -5.90 -21.49
CA GLU A 235 4.88 -6.61 -21.61
C GLU A 235 5.06 -8.02 -22.16
N ALA A 236 5.91 -8.20 -23.20
CA ALA A 236 6.17 -9.50 -23.80
C ALA A 236 6.80 -10.49 -22.81
N GLU A 237 7.75 -10.02 -22.00
CA GLU A 237 8.40 -10.83 -20.97
C GLU A 237 7.43 -11.15 -19.81
N ALA A 238 6.58 -10.20 -19.42
CA ALA A 238 5.54 -10.46 -18.43
C ALA A 238 4.58 -11.57 -18.89
N GLN A 239 4.12 -11.51 -20.13
CA GLN A 239 3.25 -12.56 -20.72
C GLN A 239 3.96 -13.92 -20.75
N ARG A 240 5.24 -13.96 -21.12
CA ARG A 240 6.05 -15.19 -21.13
C ARG A 240 6.19 -15.78 -19.72
N LEU A 241 6.53 -14.95 -18.73
CA LEU A 241 6.70 -15.39 -17.34
C LEU A 241 5.40 -15.87 -16.72
N MET A 242 4.30 -15.19 -16.97
CA MET A 242 2.97 -15.56 -16.45
C MET A 242 2.39 -16.84 -17.09
N ALA A 243 2.93 -17.27 -18.22
CA ALA A 243 2.56 -18.54 -18.85
C ALA A 243 3.35 -19.75 -18.34
N LEU A 244 4.36 -19.55 -17.50
CA LEU A 244 5.15 -20.61 -16.89
C LEU A 244 4.37 -21.28 -15.75
N ASP A 245 4.68 -22.57 -15.51
CA ASP A 245 4.33 -23.20 -14.26
C ASP A 245 5.20 -22.68 -13.08
N ASP A 246 4.83 -23.03 -11.86
CA ASP A 246 5.50 -22.53 -10.67
C ASP A 246 7.00 -22.87 -10.63
N ASP A 247 7.37 -24.09 -11.03
CA ASP A 247 8.77 -24.54 -11.04
C ASP A 247 9.60 -23.77 -12.06
N ALA A 248 9.08 -23.62 -13.27
CA ALA A 248 9.74 -22.88 -14.34
C ALA A 248 9.81 -21.37 -14.02
N PHE A 249 8.78 -20.81 -13.37
CA PHE A 249 8.77 -19.43 -12.89
C PHE A 249 9.84 -19.23 -11.81
N CYS A 250 9.91 -20.10 -10.79
CA CYS A 250 10.92 -20.05 -9.74
C CYS A 250 12.35 -20.16 -10.31
N GLN A 251 12.57 -21.02 -11.32
CA GLN A 251 13.87 -21.10 -12.00
C GLN A 251 14.22 -19.81 -12.77
N ALA A 252 13.25 -19.21 -13.44
CA ALA A 252 13.46 -17.93 -14.14
C ALA A 252 13.76 -16.80 -13.16
N LEU A 253 13.02 -16.74 -12.05
CA LEU A 253 13.21 -15.79 -10.96
C LEU A 253 14.59 -15.94 -10.30
N GLY A 254 14.98 -17.18 -9.96
CA GLY A 254 16.28 -17.48 -9.38
C GLY A 254 17.45 -17.03 -10.28
N ARG A 255 17.36 -17.31 -11.60
CA ARG A 255 18.37 -16.82 -12.57
C ARG A 255 18.41 -15.29 -12.63
N ALA A 256 17.24 -14.64 -12.68
CA ALA A 256 17.15 -13.17 -12.71
C ALA A 256 17.70 -12.54 -11.42
N PHE A 257 17.67 -13.24 -10.30
CA PHE A 257 18.17 -12.80 -9.00
C PHE A 257 19.57 -13.35 -8.64
N GLU A 258 20.26 -14.03 -9.60
CA GLU A 258 21.58 -14.64 -9.39
C GLU A 258 21.60 -15.68 -8.24
N TYR A 259 20.45 -16.30 -7.95
CA TYR A 259 20.29 -17.29 -6.87
C TYR A 259 20.78 -16.83 -5.49
N ARG A 260 20.75 -15.53 -5.19
CA ARG A 260 21.28 -14.97 -3.91
C ARG A 260 20.56 -15.48 -2.66
N LEU A 261 19.33 -15.91 -2.81
CA LEU A 261 18.55 -16.48 -1.70
C LEU A 261 18.13 -17.94 -1.98
N GLY A 262 18.79 -18.57 -2.95
CA GLY A 262 18.53 -19.95 -3.34
C GLY A 262 17.48 -20.16 -4.41
#